data_879cf555415aeaab883d1cb6c64e8c6b
#
_entry.id   879cf555415aeaab883d1cb6c64e8c6b
#
_cell.length_a   1.000
_cell.length_b   1.000
_cell.length_c   1.000
_cell.angle_alpha   90.00
_cell.angle_beta   90.00
_cell.angle_gamma   90.00
#
_symmetry.space_group_name_H-M   'P 1'
#
loop_
_entity.id
_entity.type
_entity.pdbx_description
1 polymer ?
#
loop_
_entity_poly.entity_id
_entity_poly.type
_entity_poly.pdbx_seq_one_letter_code
_entity_poly.pdbx_strand_id
1 'polypeptide(L)'
;MTNVTVRAMTRAEFDEWQTEIAEEYATEQIAAGRWRAEGAVERARDENALLLPQGVDTPRMLVLRGIDADGEPVGRAWVGLDHPRGAPDAAFLYDIEVLEARRGSGLGRALLEVVERAALEAGAAALELNVFGKNTAGIGLYESAGYEVTTQQMRKMLRGEPSSGDNEGAAKP
;
A
#
# COMPACT_ATOMS: atom_id res chain seq x y z
N MET A 1 -16.46 6.21 19.82
CA MET A 1 -16.44 5.67 18.44
C MET A 1 -15.60 6.61 17.59
N THR A 2 -14.56 6.10 16.99
CA THR A 2 -13.67 6.89 16.12
C THR A 2 -14.41 7.13 14.81
N ASN A 3 -14.97 8.32 14.64
CA ASN A 3 -15.74 8.65 13.43
C ASN A 3 -14.76 9.07 12.34
N VAL A 4 -14.45 8.15 11.40
CA VAL A 4 -13.66 8.42 10.20
C VAL A 4 -14.60 8.45 9.01
N THR A 5 -14.36 9.36 8.08
CA THR A 5 -14.99 9.42 6.77
C THR A 5 -13.92 9.50 5.68
N VAL A 6 -14.29 9.26 4.43
CA VAL A 6 -13.39 9.41 3.30
C VAL A 6 -13.96 10.39 2.28
N ARG A 7 -13.07 11.13 1.62
CA ARG A 7 -13.35 11.96 0.46
C ARG A 7 -12.26 11.77 -0.59
N ALA A 8 -12.55 12.15 -1.81
CA ALA A 8 -11.50 12.21 -2.83
C ALA A 8 -10.36 13.17 -2.38
N MET A 9 -9.14 12.82 -2.70
CA MET A 9 -8.00 13.73 -2.54
C MET A 9 -8.20 14.96 -3.42
N THR A 10 -7.74 16.11 -2.93
CA THR A 10 -7.52 17.26 -3.79
C THR A 10 -6.31 17.01 -4.69
N ARG A 11 -6.15 17.81 -5.76
CA ARG A 11 -5.00 17.67 -6.66
C ARG A 11 -3.66 17.91 -5.93
N ALA A 12 -3.61 18.87 -5.01
CA ALA A 12 -2.42 19.12 -4.21
C ALA A 12 -2.07 17.94 -3.30
N GLU A 13 -3.05 17.35 -2.60
CA GLU A 13 -2.86 16.14 -1.79
C GLU A 13 -2.41 14.94 -2.62
N PHE A 14 -2.93 14.83 -3.85
CA PHE A 14 -2.53 13.78 -4.78
C PHE A 14 -1.07 13.93 -5.20
N ASP A 15 -0.63 15.13 -5.56
CA ASP A 15 0.74 15.37 -6.02
C ASP A 15 1.76 15.10 -4.91
N GLU A 16 1.46 15.49 -3.67
CA GLU A 16 2.28 15.14 -2.49
C GLU A 16 2.34 13.63 -2.29
N TRP A 17 1.19 12.97 -2.26
CA TRP A 17 1.08 11.53 -2.07
C TRP A 17 1.80 10.72 -3.14
N GLN A 18 1.77 11.13 -4.41
CA GLN A 18 2.46 10.42 -5.50
C GLN A 18 3.98 10.32 -5.28
N THR A 19 4.57 11.33 -4.66
CA THR A 19 5.99 11.29 -4.32
C THR A 19 6.25 10.31 -3.19
N GLU A 20 5.47 10.39 -2.12
CA GLU A 20 5.60 9.54 -0.94
C GLU A 20 5.38 8.05 -1.28
N ILE A 21 4.29 7.73 -1.97
CA ILE A 21 3.93 6.32 -2.27
C ILE A 21 4.96 5.66 -3.18
N ALA A 22 5.57 6.39 -4.12
CA ALA A 22 6.60 5.82 -4.99
C ALA A 22 7.86 5.45 -4.20
N GLU A 23 8.28 6.28 -3.25
CA GLU A 23 9.42 6.02 -2.37
C GLU A 23 9.16 4.85 -1.41
N GLU A 24 7.98 4.83 -0.79
CA GLU A 24 7.55 3.75 0.11
C GLU A 24 7.47 2.42 -0.63
N TYR A 25 6.80 2.39 -1.77
CA TYR A 25 6.64 1.17 -2.56
C TYR A 25 7.99 0.64 -3.08
N ALA A 26 8.88 1.52 -3.56
CA ALA A 26 10.23 1.13 -3.94
C ALA A 26 11.00 0.53 -2.75
N THR A 27 10.91 1.14 -1.58
CA THR A 27 11.56 0.67 -0.35
C THR A 27 11.07 -0.73 0.04
N GLU A 28 9.76 -0.96 0.00
CA GLU A 28 9.16 -2.27 0.30
C GLU A 28 9.58 -3.34 -0.71
N GLN A 29 9.62 -3.03 -2.00
CA GLN A 29 10.05 -3.95 -3.05
C GLN A 29 11.53 -4.32 -2.92
N ILE A 30 12.38 -3.38 -2.54
CA ILE A 30 13.80 -3.61 -2.25
C ILE A 30 13.94 -4.50 -1.01
N ALA A 31 13.25 -4.16 0.07
CA ALA A 31 13.28 -4.92 1.33
C ALA A 31 12.75 -6.36 1.15
N ALA A 32 11.79 -6.56 0.25
CA ALA A 32 11.30 -7.88 -0.14
C ALA A 32 12.25 -8.62 -1.11
N GLY A 33 13.37 -8.01 -1.50
CA GLY A 33 14.34 -8.58 -2.44
C GLY A 33 13.78 -8.78 -3.86
N ARG A 34 12.79 -7.99 -4.26
CA ARG A 34 12.16 -8.07 -5.59
C ARG A 34 12.78 -7.11 -6.59
N TRP A 35 13.22 -5.94 -6.12
CA TRP A 35 13.85 -4.91 -6.92
C TRP A 35 15.26 -4.63 -6.43
N ARG A 36 16.11 -4.15 -7.35
CA ARG A 36 17.37 -3.53 -7.01
C ARG A 36 17.11 -2.09 -6.59
N ALA A 37 17.97 -1.51 -5.76
CA ALA A 37 17.82 -0.13 -5.29
C ALA A 37 17.95 0.90 -6.42
N GLU A 38 18.84 0.63 -7.39
CA GLU A 38 19.05 1.50 -8.54
C GLU A 38 17.79 1.59 -9.41
N GLY A 39 17.27 2.80 -9.63
CA GLY A 39 16.11 3.05 -10.46
C GLY A 39 14.76 2.62 -9.86
N ALA A 40 14.72 2.17 -8.60
CA ALA A 40 13.50 1.63 -8.00
C ALA A 40 12.38 2.68 -7.84
N VAL A 41 12.73 3.90 -7.46
CA VAL A 41 11.75 4.98 -7.27
C VAL A 41 11.16 5.44 -8.60
N GLU A 42 12.00 5.61 -9.62
CA GLU A 42 11.57 5.93 -10.98
C GLU A 42 10.63 4.87 -11.52
N ARG A 43 10.98 3.60 -11.33
CA ARG A 43 10.11 2.47 -11.71
C ARG A 43 8.77 2.53 -11.00
N ALA A 44 8.75 2.81 -9.70
CA ALA A 44 7.52 2.93 -8.93
C ALA A 44 6.65 4.10 -9.45
N ARG A 45 7.25 5.24 -9.78
CA ARG A 45 6.55 6.38 -10.38
C ARG A 45 5.93 6.04 -11.73
N ASP A 46 6.68 5.35 -12.59
CA ASP A 46 6.21 4.95 -13.90
C ASP A 46 5.05 3.94 -13.80
N GLU A 47 5.14 2.95 -12.91
CA GLU A 47 4.06 2.00 -12.65
C GLU A 47 2.80 2.70 -12.12
N ASN A 48 2.94 3.66 -11.19
CA ASN A 48 1.82 4.45 -10.69
C ASN A 48 1.19 5.34 -11.77
N ALA A 49 2.00 5.97 -12.62
CA ALA A 49 1.51 6.81 -13.73
C ALA A 49 0.70 6.01 -14.76
N LEU A 50 1.07 4.75 -15.01
CA LEU A 50 0.30 3.86 -15.89
C LEU A 50 -1.06 3.49 -15.28
N LEU A 51 -1.14 3.34 -13.96
CA LEU A 51 -2.40 3.04 -13.26
C LEU A 51 -3.27 4.29 -13.08
N LEU A 52 -2.68 5.47 -13.00
CA LEU A 52 -3.35 6.74 -12.76
C LEU A 52 -3.09 7.76 -13.90
N PRO A 53 -3.45 7.43 -15.15
CA PRO A 53 -3.09 8.25 -16.31
C PRO A 53 -3.76 9.64 -16.33
N GLN A 54 -4.81 9.84 -15.56
CA GLN A 54 -5.48 11.13 -15.39
C GLN A 54 -5.35 11.66 -13.95
N GLY A 55 -4.33 11.16 -13.21
CA GLY A 55 -4.11 11.53 -11.83
C GLY A 55 -5.28 11.15 -10.94
N VAL A 56 -5.67 12.06 -10.04
CA VAL A 56 -6.79 11.86 -9.10
C VAL A 56 -8.13 11.65 -9.80
N ASP A 57 -8.26 12.12 -11.04
CA ASP A 57 -9.48 12.03 -11.86
C ASP A 57 -9.53 10.74 -12.72
N THR A 58 -8.61 9.80 -12.52
CA THR A 58 -8.57 8.54 -13.27
C THR A 58 -9.86 7.75 -13.03
N PRO A 59 -10.62 7.43 -14.10
CA PRO A 59 -11.88 6.69 -13.98
C PRO A 59 -11.67 5.33 -13.29
N ARG A 60 -12.63 4.92 -12.46
CA ARG A 60 -12.64 3.66 -11.73
C ARG A 60 -11.48 3.49 -10.74
N MET A 61 -10.88 4.61 -10.32
CA MET A 61 -9.90 4.68 -9.24
C MET A 61 -10.45 5.58 -8.12
N LEU A 62 -10.42 5.09 -6.90
CA LEU A 62 -10.76 5.85 -5.70
C LEU A 62 -9.46 6.23 -5.01
N VAL A 63 -9.06 7.48 -5.11
CA VAL A 63 -7.90 8.05 -4.41
C VAL A 63 -8.41 8.92 -3.28
N LEU A 64 -8.32 8.41 -2.07
CA LEU A 64 -9.10 8.88 -0.93
C LEU A 64 -8.22 9.45 0.19
N ARG A 65 -8.70 10.53 0.80
CA ARG A 65 -8.22 11.04 2.09
C ARG A 65 -9.21 10.64 3.19
N GLY A 66 -8.70 9.97 4.23
CA GLY A 66 -9.43 9.74 5.47
C GLY A 66 -9.36 10.97 6.36
N ILE A 67 -10.50 11.37 6.90
CA ILE A 67 -10.65 12.51 7.81
C ILE A 67 -11.45 12.12 9.03
N ASP A 68 -11.16 12.72 10.19
CA ASP A 68 -11.93 12.54 11.42
C ASP A 68 -13.14 13.49 11.50
N ALA A 69 -13.84 13.47 12.64
CA ALA A 69 -15.01 14.30 12.88
C ALA A 69 -14.72 15.81 12.86
N ASP A 70 -13.48 16.20 13.15
CA ASP A 70 -13.02 17.59 13.16
C ASP A 70 -12.53 18.05 11.77
N GLY A 71 -12.52 17.13 10.79
CA GLY A 71 -12.04 17.37 9.43
C GLY A 71 -10.53 17.21 9.28
N GLU A 72 -9.84 16.75 10.32
CA GLU A 72 -8.40 16.57 10.30
C GLU A 72 -7.99 15.27 9.59
N PRO A 73 -6.87 15.27 8.85
CA PRO A 73 -6.40 14.09 8.16
C PRO A 73 -6.07 12.93 9.12
N VAL A 74 -6.56 11.75 8.78
CA VAL A 74 -6.29 10.48 9.47
C VAL A 74 -5.34 9.61 8.69
N GLY A 75 -5.51 9.58 7.37
CA GLY A 75 -4.78 8.69 6.50
C GLY A 75 -5.21 8.81 5.06
N ARG A 76 -4.86 7.80 4.28
CA ARG A 76 -5.13 7.75 2.85
C ARG A 76 -5.48 6.34 2.40
N ALA A 77 -6.11 6.21 1.24
CA ALA A 77 -6.31 4.93 0.56
C ALA A 77 -6.39 5.10 -0.96
N TRP A 78 -6.00 4.05 -1.67
CA TRP A 78 -6.12 3.96 -3.11
C TRP A 78 -6.73 2.62 -3.50
N VAL A 79 -7.89 2.65 -4.15
CA VAL A 79 -8.65 1.47 -4.59
C VAL A 79 -8.87 1.55 -6.09
N GLY A 80 -8.55 0.49 -6.80
CA GLY A 80 -8.99 0.27 -8.17
C GLY A 80 -10.28 -0.56 -8.18
N LEU A 81 -11.31 -0.08 -8.86
CA LEU A 81 -12.60 -0.77 -8.97
C LEU A 81 -12.55 -1.93 -9.98
N ASP A 82 -11.51 -1.99 -10.81
CA ASP A 82 -11.21 -3.11 -11.69
C ASP A 82 -9.99 -3.86 -11.11
N HIS A 83 -10.16 -5.13 -10.82
CA HIS A 83 -9.09 -5.94 -10.27
C HIS A 83 -7.96 -6.15 -11.30
N PRO A 84 -6.67 -5.90 -10.95
CA PRO A 84 -5.55 -5.92 -11.91
C PRO A 84 -5.30 -7.28 -12.55
N ARG A 85 -5.82 -8.36 -11.97
CA ARG A 85 -5.77 -9.73 -12.51
C ARG A 85 -7.10 -10.21 -13.06
N GLY A 86 -8.08 -9.32 -13.22
CA GLY A 86 -9.36 -9.63 -13.83
C GLY A 86 -10.32 -10.46 -12.98
N ALA A 87 -10.16 -10.47 -11.64
CA ALA A 87 -11.16 -11.09 -10.77
C ALA A 87 -12.50 -10.36 -10.93
N PRO A 88 -13.61 -11.07 -11.26
CA PRO A 88 -14.90 -10.43 -11.50
C PRO A 88 -15.45 -9.83 -10.21
N ASP A 89 -16.06 -8.66 -10.34
CA ASP A 89 -16.74 -7.94 -9.26
C ASP A 89 -15.87 -7.62 -8.02
N ALA A 90 -14.55 -7.76 -8.16
CA ALA A 90 -13.58 -7.47 -7.10
C ALA A 90 -12.85 -6.15 -7.37
N ALA A 91 -12.79 -5.29 -6.36
CA ALA A 91 -11.89 -4.14 -6.32
C ALA A 91 -10.53 -4.54 -5.72
N PHE A 92 -9.53 -3.74 -5.96
CA PHE A 92 -8.18 -3.97 -5.45
C PHE A 92 -7.68 -2.78 -4.65
N LEU A 93 -7.29 -3.01 -3.40
CA LEU A 93 -6.69 -2.00 -2.52
C LEU A 93 -5.18 -1.94 -2.79
N TYR A 94 -4.75 -0.87 -3.48
CA TYR A 94 -3.35 -0.63 -3.81
C TYR A 94 -2.56 -0.05 -2.64
N ASP A 95 -3.19 0.86 -1.88
CA ASP A 95 -2.57 1.54 -0.74
C ASP A 95 -3.62 1.84 0.34
N ILE A 96 -3.23 1.70 1.60
CA ILE A 96 -3.94 2.20 2.76
C ILE A 96 -2.94 2.49 3.88
N GLU A 97 -2.98 3.71 4.40
CA GLU A 97 -2.08 4.10 5.47
C GLU A 97 -2.73 5.09 6.42
N VAL A 98 -2.52 4.89 7.72
CA VAL A 98 -2.80 5.88 8.75
C VAL A 98 -1.55 6.73 8.99
N LEU A 99 -1.73 8.04 9.05
CA LEU A 99 -0.65 8.97 9.35
C LEU A 99 0.11 8.55 10.61
N GLU A 100 1.42 8.60 10.59
CA GLU A 100 2.29 8.09 11.67
C GLU A 100 1.88 8.67 13.03
N ALA A 101 1.64 9.98 13.10
CA ALA A 101 1.22 10.67 14.32
C ALA A 101 -0.17 10.22 14.85
N ARG A 102 -0.93 9.49 14.05
CA ARG A 102 -2.31 9.07 14.36
C ARG A 102 -2.43 7.55 14.60
N ARG A 103 -1.32 6.79 14.50
CA ARG A 103 -1.31 5.34 14.70
C ARG A 103 -1.57 4.95 16.16
N GLY A 104 -1.96 3.68 16.37
CA GLY A 104 -2.15 3.12 17.72
C GLY A 104 -3.47 3.46 18.42
N SER A 105 -4.41 4.15 17.73
CA SER A 105 -5.69 4.59 18.28
C SER A 105 -6.94 3.93 17.65
N GLY A 106 -6.74 2.80 16.94
CA GLY A 106 -7.83 2.09 16.25
C GLY A 106 -8.26 2.71 14.92
N LEU A 107 -7.59 3.79 14.48
CA LEU A 107 -7.91 4.49 13.23
C LEU A 107 -7.68 3.64 11.98
N GLY A 108 -6.76 2.67 12.01
CA GLY A 108 -6.54 1.75 10.88
C GLY A 108 -7.78 0.91 10.57
N ARG A 109 -8.45 0.41 11.61
CA ARG A 109 -9.72 -0.32 11.46
C ARG A 109 -10.81 0.59 10.91
N ALA A 110 -10.99 1.77 11.51
CA ALA A 110 -12.03 2.71 11.10
C ALA A 110 -11.80 3.19 9.65
N LEU A 111 -10.55 3.44 9.25
CA LEU A 111 -10.21 3.80 7.87
C LEU A 111 -10.52 2.66 6.90
N LEU A 112 -10.14 1.42 7.23
CA LEU A 112 -10.42 0.25 6.39
C LEU A 112 -11.92 0.08 6.16
N GLU A 113 -12.73 0.13 7.23
CA GLU A 113 -14.20 -0.01 7.16
C GLU A 113 -14.87 1.04 6.25
N VAL A 114 -14.41 2.29 6.27
CA VAL A 114 -14.98 3.31 5.38
C VAL A 114 -14.51 3.19 3.95
N VAL A 115 -13.30 2.67 3.72
CA VAL A 115 -12.77 2.35 2.38
C VAL A 115 -13.52 1.16 1.78
N GLU A 116 -13.76 0.09 2.56
CA GLU A 116 -14.59 -1.05 2.16
C GLU A 116 -16.00 -0.60 1.75
N ARG A 117 -16.60 0.29 2.53
CA ARG A 117 -17.91 0.86 2.22
C ARG A 117 -17.89 1.65 0.91
N ALA A 118 -16.87 2.48 0.70
CA ALA A 118 -16.72 3.25 -0.54
C ALA A 118 -16.56 2.34 -1.77
N ALA A 119 -15.82 1.24 -1.66
CA ALA A 119 -15.69 0.25 -2.72
C ALA A 119 -17.03 -0.47 -3.01
N LEU A 120 -17.76 -0.86 -1.95
CA LEU A 120 -19.09 -1.48 -2.08
C LEU A 120 -20.10 -0.53 -2.73
N GLU A 121 -20.16 0.72 -2.32
CA GLU A 121 -21.04 1.76 -2.91
C GLU A 121 -20.70 2.02 -4.38
N ALA A 122 -19.44 1.84 -4.77
CA ALA A 122 -18.98 1.92 -6.16
C ALA A 122 -19.24 0.64 -6.97
N GLY A 123 -19.85 -0.40 -6.36
CA GLY A 123 -20.33 -1.62 -7.02
C GLY A 123 -19.40 -2.83 -6.89
N ALA A 124 -18.33 -2.77 -6.11
CA ALA A 124 -17.49 -3.94 -5.86
C ALA A 124 -18.19 -4.92 -4.91
N ALA A 125 -18.13 -6.22 -5.21
CA ALA A 125 -18.64 -7.28 -4.34
C ALA A 125 -17.56 -7.83 -3.39
N ALA A 126 -16.28 -7.62 -3.71
CA ALA A 126 -15.13 -8.02 -2.90
C ALA A 126 -14.04 -6.95 -2.97
N LEU A 127 -13.19 -6.92 -1.95
CA LEU A 127 -11.98 -6.10 -1.91
C LEU A 127 -10.79 -7.03 -1.66
N GLU A 128 -9.84 -7.05 -2.59
CA GLU A 128 -8.61 -7.80 -2.47
C GLU A 128 -7.42 -6.86 -2.28
N LEU A 129 -6.37 -7.36 -1.66
CA LEU A 129 -5.13 -6.63 -1.45
C LEU A 129 -3.92 -7.56 -1.46
N ASN A 130 -2.73 -6.99 -1.62
CA ASN A 130 -1.49 -7.66 -1.32
C ASN A 130 -0.86 -7.07 -0.05
N VAL A 131 -0.37 -7.92 0.82
CA VAL A 131 0.37 -7.51 2.01
C VAL A 131 1.72 -8.22 2.06
N PHE A 132 2.79 -7.49 2.36
CA PHE A 132 4.11 -8.10 2.53
C PHE A 132 4.15 -8.96 3.79
N GLY A 133 4.76 -10.15 3.70
CA GLY A 133 4.82 -11.11 4.81
C GLY A 133 5.48 -10.60 6.09
N LYS A 134 6.29 -9.53 5.99
CA LYS A 134 6.91 -8.86 7.14
C LYS A 134 6.00 -7.80 7.80
N ASN A 135 4.92 -7.39 7.14
CA ASN A 135 3.96 -6.42 7.68
C ASN A 135 2.95 -7.11 8.60
N THR A 136 3.41 -7.53 9.77
CA THR A 136 2.59 -8.26 10.75
C THR A 136 1.43 -7.42 11.30
N ALA A 137 1.60 -6.11 11.40
CA ALA A 137 0.55 -5.20 11.84
C ALA A 137 -0.60 -5.11 10.80
N GLY A 138 -0.25 -4.99 9.52
CA GLY A 138 -1.23 -5.02 8.42
C GLY A 138 -1.95 -6.36 8.34
N ILE A 139 -1.21 -7.47 8.39
CA ILE A 139 -1.77 -8.83 8.38
C ILE A 139 -2.80 -8.99 9.51
N GLY A 140 -2.43 -8.65 10.75
CA GLY A 140 -3.33 -8.74 11.89
C GLY A 140 -4.58 -7.84 11.77
N LEU A 141 -4.44 -6.65 11.16
CA LEU A 141 -5.57 -5.78 10.87
C LEU A 141 -6.53 -6.46 9.89
N TYR A 142 -6.04 -6.96 8.76
CA TYR A 142 -6.87 -7.58 7.72
C TYR A 142 -7.53 -8.87 8.20
N GLU A 143 -6.80 -9.78 8.83
CA GLU A 143 -7.36 -11.00 9.42
C GLU A 143 -8.48 -10.70 10.41
N SER A 144 -8.25 -9.75 11.32
CA SER A 144 -9.27 -9.32 12.28
C SER A 144 -10.46 -8.57 11.64
N ALA A 145 -10.32 -8.09 10.39
CA ALA A 145 -11.38 -7.52 9.58
C ALA A 145 -12.14 -8.57 8.76
N GLY A 146 -11.70 -9.83 8.77
CA GLY A 146 -12.35 -10.92 8.04
C GLY A 146 -11.76 -11.19 6.65
N TYR A 147 -10.58 -10.64 6.34
CA TYR A 147 -9.86 -11.01 5.12
C TYR A 147 -9.26 -12.40 5.27
N GLU A 148 -9.34 -13.16 4.20
CA GLU A 148 -8.78 -14.51 4.10
C GLU A 148 -7.68 -14.54 3.06
N VAL A 149 -6.67 -15.38 3.27
CA VAL A 149 -5.58 -15.57 2.31
C VAL A 149 -6.10 -16.36 1.10
N THR A 150 -6.11 -15.71 -0.06
CA THR A 150 -6.51 -16.34 -1.33
C THR A 150 -5.32 -16.95 -2.07
N THR A 151 -4.13 -16.33 -1.98
CA THR A 151 -2.90 -16.80 -2.60
C THR A 151 -1.70 -16.47 -1.71
N GLN A 152 -0.67 -17.30 -1.76
CA GLN A 152 0.60 -17.03 -1.09
C GLN A 152 1.77 -17.13 -2.06
N GLN A 153 2.70 -16.18 -2.00
CA GLN A 153 3.97 -16.24 -2.71
C GLN A 153 5.08 -16.61 -1.72
N MET A 154 5.77 -17.71 -1.99
CA MET A 154 6.86 -18.21 -1.16
C MET A 154 8.18 -18.14 -1.92
N ARG A 155 9.29 -17.87 -1.20
CA ARG A 155 10.64 -17.84 -1.77
C ARG A 155 11.59 -18.68 -0.90
N LYS A 156 12.44 -19.43 -1.58
CA LYS A 156 13.62 -20.07 -1.00
C LYS A 156 14.87 -19.59 -1.74
N MET A 157 15.85 -19.08 -1.01
CA MET A 157 17.17 -18.79 -1.60
C MET A 157 17.90 -20.11 -1.84
N LEU A 158 18.34 -20.33 -3.10
CA LEU A 158 19.02 -21.57 -3.49
C LEU A 158 20.55 -21.44 -3.42
N ARG A 159 21.06 -20.22 -3.36
CA ARG A 159 22.47 -19.92 -3.07
C ARG A 159 22.52 -19.30 -1.68
N GLY A 160 23.51 -19.68 -0.85
CA GLY A 160 23.77 -19.02 0.42
C GLY A 160 24.01 -17.53 0.19
N GLU A 161 23.68 -16.71 1.18
CA GLU A 161 24.05 -15.30 1.14
C GLU A 161 25.55 -15.20 0.88
N PRO A 162 26.02 -14.25 0.03
CA PRO A 162 27.44 -13.98 -0.06
C PRO A 162 27.90 -13.61 1.35
N SER A 163 28.80 -14.40 1.91
CA SER A 163 29.44 -14.17 3.20
C SER A 163 29.93 -12.73 3.24
N SER A 164 29.36 -11.93 4.08
CA SER A 164 29.95 -10.66 4.51
C SER A 164 31.05 -10.99 5.50
N GLY A 165 32.13 -11.52 4.99
CA GLY A 165 33.29 -11.89 5.75
C GLY A 165 34.53 -11.76 4.91
N ASP A 166 35.47 -11.11 5.52
CA ASP A 166 36.90 -11.06 5.28
C ASP A 166 37.41 -9.79 4.60
N ASN A 167 37.26 -8.72 5.37
CA ASN A 167 38.30 -7.71 5.39
C ASN A 167 39.28 -8.06 6.55
N GLU A 168 39.98 -9.16 6.46
CA GLU A 168 41.15 -9.39 7.29
C GLU A 168 42.39 -8.80 6.61
N GLY A 169 42.97 -7.87 7.33
CA GLY A 169 44.11 -7.09 6.95
C GLY A 169 45.29 -7.91 6.51
N ALA A 170 45.83 -7.54 5.37
CA ALA A 170 47.19 -7.86 4.98
C ALA A 170 48.14 -7.05 5.88
N ALA A 171 48.66 -7.68 6.91
CA ALA A 171 49.91 -7.23 7.52
C ALA A 171 51.05 -7.51 6.54
N LYS A 172 51.84 -6.48 6.26
CA LYS A 172 53.14 -6.59 5.60
C LYS A 172 54.21 -7.03 6.61
N PRO A 173 55.23 -7.75 6.17
CA PRO A 173 56.57 -7.57 6.68
C PRO A 173 57.29 -6.42 5.97
#